data_b4cf6f0da427ec1c233ac41f0fbf12ea
#
_entry.id   b4cf6f0da427ec1c233ac41f0fbf12ea
#
_cell.length_a   1.000
_cell.length_b   1.000
_cell.length_c   1.000
_cell.angle_alpha   90.00
_cell.angle_beta   90.00
_cell.angle_gamma   90.00
#
_symmetry.space_group_name_H-M   'P 1'
#
loop_
_entity.id
_entity.type
_entity.pdbx_description
1 polymer ?
#
loop_
_entity_poly.entity_id
_entity_poly.type
_entity_poly.pdbx_seq_one_letter_code
_entity_poly.pdbx_strand_id
1 'polypeptide(L)'
;ICHDETVDRCYDGTGAINDMTWRELSALRHRDSGEPMPLLAQVLEAFPDMYLNIDVKEPGVEGPLLDVIAEHGAAGRVLVASFSEPRLRAVRDMAASDPARAVATSLGTEAVVRLVGAAKSATNPAWWHVPGPRQGVIAAQVPMYQGPIRVVDERFVATAHTLGLAVHVWTINTVADILRLLEVGVDGIITDRPAFVRDFLDQRGLWTQPPAPGVGAHPMPRD
;
A
#
# COMPACT_ATOMS: atom_id res chain seq x y z
N ILE A 1 12.69 4.71 7.81
CA ILE A 1 11.98 4.21 6.61
C ILE A 1 12.98 4.04 5.49
N CYS A 2 13.04 2.87 4.89
CA CYS A 2 13.88 2.60 3.73
C CYS A 2 13.17 1.59 2.81
N HIS A 3 13.40 1.68 1.51
CA HIS A 3 12.82 0.72 0.55
C HIS A 3 13.62 -0.59 0.51
N ASP A 4 14.93 -0.49 0.51
CA ASP A 4 15.85 -1.63 0.31
C ASP A 4 16.30 -2.23 1.64
N GLU A 5 16.73 -3.48 1.63
CA GLU A 5 17.33 -4.17 2.78
C GLU A 5 18.69 -3.56 3.17
N THR A 6 19.37 -2.90 2.20
CA THR A 6 20.67 -2.26 2.40
C THR A 6 20.60 -0.76 2.13
N VAL A 7 21.58 -0.02 2.65
CA VAL A 7 21.68 1.44 2.43
C VAL A 7 22.39 1.81 1.13
N ASP A 8 23.00 0.87 0.45
CA ASP A 8 23.99 1.06 -0.63
C ASP A 8 23.48 1.88 -1.82
N ARG A 9 22.23 1.66 -2.23
CA ARG A 9 21.66 2.33 -3.40
C ARG A 9 21.31 3.78 -3.13
N CYS A 10 20.71 4.05 -1.98
CA CYS A 10 20.07 5.34 -1.72
C CYS A 10 20.90 6.25 -0.80
N TYR A 11 21.77 5.69 0.03
CA TYR A 11 22.52 6.44 1.04
C TYR A 11 24.04 6.39 0.81
N ASP A 12 24.77 7.28 1.43
CA ASP A 12 26.24 7.39 1.37
C ASP A 12 26.99 6.39 2.26
N GLY A 13 26.30 5.30 2.64
CA GLY A 13 26.83 4.17 3.41
C GLY A 13 26.86 2.88 2.61
N THR A 14 27.21 1.79 3.29
CA THR A 14 27.24 0.42 2.76
C THR A 14 26.84 -0.58 3.83
N GLY A 15 25.99 -1.55 3.48
CA GLY A 15 25.61 -2.67 4.35
C GLY A 15 24.13 -2.77 4.65
N ALA A 16 23.76 -3.85 5.35
CA ALA A 16 22.38 -4.13 5.70
C ALA A 16 21.86 -3.23 6.82
N ILE A 17 20.64 -2.74 6.69
CA ILE A 17 19.98 -1.88 7.68
C ILE A 17 19.87 -2.59 9.04
N ASN A 18 19.59 -3.89 9.02
CA ASN A 18 19.44 -4.71 10.23
C ASN A 18 20.74 -4.90 11.02
N ASP A 19 21.90 -4.67 10.40
CA ASP A 19 23.21 -4.78 11.02
C ASP A 19 23.70 -3.43 11.58
N MET A 20 22.93 -2.35 11.38
CA MET A 20 23.29 -0.99 11.78
C MET A 20 22.45 -0.50 12.96
N THR A 21 23.09 0.25 13.85
CA THR A 21 22.39 0.98 14.91
C THR A 21 21.69 2.21 14.34
N TRP A 22 20.65 2.71 15.02
CA TRP A 22 20.03 3.98 14.64
C TRP A 22 21.02 5.15 14.58
N ARG A 23 22.01 5.16 15.45
CA ARG A 23 23.07 6.18 15.44
C ARG A 23 23.84 6.20 14.11
N GLU A 24 24.15 5.03 13.58
CA GLU A 24 24.83 4.89 12.28
C GLU A 24 23.90 5.26 11.14
N LEU A 25 22.68 4.71 11.12
CA LEU A 25 21.68 5.01 10.08
C LEU A 25 21.31 6.49 10.00
N SER A 26 21.15 7.17 11.13
CA SER A 26 20.79 8.60 11.18
C SER A 26 21.92 9.54 10.75
N ALA A 27 23.17 9.05 10.72
CA ALA A 27 24.32 9.79 10.22
C ALA A 27 24.41 9.78 8.69
N LEU A 28 23.81 8.77 8.03
CA LEU A 28 23.82 8.63 6.58
C LEU A 28 23.00 9.73 5.89
N ARG A 29 23.39 10.04 4.66
CA ARG A 29 22.69 11.01 3.82
C ARG A 29 22.24 10.36 2.53
N HIS A 30 21.00 10.65 2.15
CA HIS A 30 20.46 10.22 0.86
C HIS A 30 21.27 10.86 -0.28
N ARG A 31 21.70 10.05 -1.25
CA ARG A 31 22.66 10.48 -2.29
C ARG A 31 22.17 11.62 -3.15
N ASP A 32 20.87 11.67 -3.45
CA ASP A 32 20.31 12.69 -4.33
C ASP A 32 19.84 13.94 -3.56
N SER A 33 19.21 13.76 -2.39
CA SER A 33 18.61 14.89 -1.64
C SER A 33 19.48 15.44 -0.52
N GLY A 34 20.47 14.66 -0.03
CA GLY A 34 21.27 15.01 1.15
C GLY A 34 20.52 14.86 2.49
N GLU A 35 19.26 14.42 2.47
CA GLU A 35 18.44 14.26 3.67
C GLU A 35 18.82 13.02 4.47
N PRO A 36 18.68 13.03 5.80
CA PRO A 36 18.86 11.85 6.63
C PRO A 36 17.74 10.83 6.40
N MET A 37 17.97 9.58 6.82
CA MET A 37 16.93 8.55 6.82
C MET A 37 15.81 8.94 7.81
N PRO A 38 14.54 9.08 7.37
CA PRO A 38 13.47 9.48 8.27
C PRO A 38 12.99 8.29 9.14
N LEU A 39 12.58 8.60 10.35
CA LEU A 39 11.72 7.71 11.16
C LEU A 39 10.26 7.84 10.71
N LEU A 40 9.47 6.78 10.94
CA LEU A 40 8.03 6.83 10.64
C LEU A 40 7.33 7.95 11.44
N ALA A 41 7.67 8.12 12.72
CA ALA A 41 7.15 9.18 13.56
C ALA A 41 7.31 10.57 12.92
N GLN A 42 8.51 10.88 12.43
CA GLN A 42 8.82 12.14 11.74
C GLN A 42 7.97 12.35 10.49
N VAL A 43 7.72 11.28 9.71
CA VAL A 43 6.87 11.36 8.51
C VAL A 43 5.41 11.58 8.90
N LEU A 44 4.91 10.91 9.94
CA LEU A 44 3.55 11.08 10.43
C LEU A 44 3.30 12.51 10.96
N GLU A 45 4.29 13.11 11.61
CA GLU A 45 4.25 14.48 12.13
C GLU A 45 4.34 15.52 10.99
N ALA A 46 5.25 15.30 10.04
CA ALA A 46 5.46 16.22 8.92
C ALA A 46 4.28 16.27 7.94
N PHE A 47 3.51 15.18 7.83
CA PHE A 47 2.40 15.05 6.89
C PHE A 47 1.11 14.59 7.58
N PRO A 48 0.52 15.41 8.47
CA PRO A 48 -0.64 15.02 9.29
C PRO A 48 -1.91 14.76 8.47
N ASP A 49 -2.05 15.43 7.32
CA ASP A 49 -3.22 15.32 6.44
C ASP A 49 -3.03 14.37 5.25
N MET A 50 -1.92 13.64 5.21
CA MET A 50 -1.62 12.75 4.10
C MET A 50 -2.01 11.30 4.43
N TYR A 51 -2.64 10.61 3.47
CA TYR A 51 -2.81 9.16 3.51
C TYR A 51 -1.49 8.47 3.18
N LEU A 52 -1.12 7.48 3.97
CA LEU A 52 0.13 6.75 3.82
C LEU A 52 -0.13 5.27 3.52
N ASN A 53 0.56 4.76 2.50
CA ASN A 53 0.66 3.34 2.20
C ASN A 53 2.03 2.85 2.69
N ILE A 54 2.05 2.00 3.73
CA ILE A 54 3.28 1.55 4.39
C ILE A 54 3.49 0.07 4.10
N ASP A 55 4.57 -0.25 3.38
CA ASP A 55 4.93 -1.63 3.04
C ASP A 55 5.85 -2.23 4.13
N VAL A 56 5.35 -3.27 4.81
CA VAL A 56 6.09 -4.00 5.84
C VAL A 56 6.89 -5.12 5.18
N LYS A 57 8.21 -4.92 5.10
CA LYS A 57 9.13 -5.82 4.39
C LYS A 57 9.80 -6.83 5.30
N GLU A 58 10.07 -6.46 6.56
CA GLU A 58 10.76 -7.30 7.53
C GLU A 58 9.82 -7.88 8.59
N PRO A 59 10.06 -9.11 9.05
CA PRO A 59 9.31 -9.68 10.17
C PRO A 59 9.69 -9.00 11.50
N GLY A 60 8.72 -8.98 12.44
CA GLY A 60 8.96 -8.46 13.80
C GLY A 60 8.77 -6.96 13.95
N VAL A 61 8.49 -6.23 12.85
CA VAL A 61 8.22 -4.78 12.90
C VAL A 61 6.72 -4.47 13.02
N GLU A 62 5.84 -5.47 12.98
CA GLU A 62 4.39 -5.31 12.99
C GLU A 62 3.90 -4.58 14.26
N GLY A 63 4.36 -5.04 15.43
CA GLY A 63 4.05 -4.42 16.72
C GLY A 63 4.55 -2.98 16.81
N PRO A 64 5.88 -2.74 16.69
CA PRO A 64 6.44 -1.38 16.69
C PRO A 64 5.82 -0.44 15.67
N LEU A 65 5.45 -0.92 14.47
CA LEU A 65 4.74 -0.13 13.48
C LEU A 65 3.38 0.36 14.01
N LEU A 66 2.58 -0.57 14.55
CA LEU A 66 1.27 -0.26 15.08
C LEU A 66 1.33 0.67 16.30
N ASP A 67 2.36 0.53 17.15
CA ASP A 67 2.60 1.42 18.27
C ASP A 67 2.83 2.85 17.81
N VAL A 68 3.73 3.07 16.86
CA VAL A 68 4.00 4.41 16.31
C VAL A 68 2.76 5.00 15.63
N ILE A 69 1.98 4.19 14.89
CA ILE A 69 0.73 4.66 14.26
C ILE A 69 -0.29 5.08 15.32
N ALA A 70 -0.44 4.31 16.40
CA ALA A 70 -1.37 4.60 17.49
C ALA A 70 -0.95 5.84 18.28
N GLU A 71 0.34 5.98 18.61
CA GLU A 71 0.91 7.14 19.32
C GLU A 71 0.65 8.46 18.58
N HIS A 72 0.63 8.41 17.24
CA HIS A 72 0.38 9.59 16.39
C HIS A 72 -1.09 9.73 15.94
N GLY A 73 -2.01 8.89 16.43
CA GLY A 73 -3.41 8.90 16.05
C GLY A 73 -3.64 8.70 14.54
N ALA A 74 -2.72 7.99 13.86
CA ALA A 74 -2.66 7.93 12.41
C ALA A 74 -3.41 6.72 11.79
N ALA A 75 -4.05 5.86 12.60
CA ALA A 75 -4.68 4.62 12.14
C ALA A 75 -5.70 4.83 11.00
N GLY A 76 -6.50 5.90 11.06
CA GLY A 76 -7.52 6.20 10.04
C GLY A 76 -6.97 6.68 8.68
N ARG A 77 -5.66 6.92 8.56
CA ARG A 77 -5.01 7.42 7.34
C ARG A 77 -3.84 6.57 6.86
N VAL A 78 -3.67 5.38 7.45
CA VAL A 78 -2.60 4.44 7.09
C VAL A 78 -3.21 3.16 6.51
N LEU A 79 -2.71 2.76 5.35
CA LEU A 79 -2.88 1.44 4.77
C LEU A 79 -1.58 0.66 4.95
N VAL A 80 -1.64 -0.49 5.61
CA VAL A 80 -0.48 -1.37 5.76
C VAL A 80 -0.48 -2.41 4.64
N ALA A 81 0.62 -2.47 3.90
CA ALA A 81 0.85 -3.42 2.82
C ALA A 81 1.99 -4.39 3.17
N SER A 82 1.99 -5.54 2.55
CA SER A 82 3.12 -6.48 2.52
C SER A 82 2.88 -7.54 1.45
N PHE A 83 3.96 -8.08 0.89
CA PHE A 83 3.88 -9.29 0.07
C PHE A 83 3.53 -10.54 0.90
N SER A 84 3.80 -10.54 2.20
CA SER A 84 3.57 -11.66 3.11
C SER A 84 2.16 -11.62 3.71
N GLU A 85 1.28 -12.53 3.28
CA GLU A 85 -0.06 -12.67 3.88
C GLU A 85 -0.02 -13.07 5.37
N PRO A 86 0.90 -13.95 5.85
CA PRO A 86 1.06 -14.19 7.27
C PRO A 86 1.39 -12.93 8.09
N ARG A 87 2.24 -12.04 7.56
CA ARG A 87 2.59 -10.76 8.20
C ARG A 87 1.39 -9.83 8.29
N LEU A 88 0.63 -9.68 7.20
CA LEU A 88 -0.60 -8.88 7.20
C LEU A 88 -1.66 -9.45 8.15
N ARG A 89 -1.74 -10.78 8.28
CA ARG A 89 -2.60 -11.42 9.26
C ARG A 89 -2.19 -11.05 10.68
N ALA A 90 -0.89 -11.11 11.00
CA ALA A 90 -0.39 -10.70 12.31
C ALA A 90 -0.72 -9.22 12.61
N VAL A 91 -0.57 -8.32 11.63
CA VAL A 91 -0.99 -6.92 11.76
C VAL A 91 -2.49 -6.83 12.10
N ARG A 92 -3.35 -7.54 11.36
CA ARG A 92 -4.80 -7.52 11.60
C ARG A 92 -5.19 -8.11 12.96
N ASP A 93 -4.54 -9.19 13.39
CA ASP A 93 -4.78 -9.83 14.68
C ASP A 93 -4.40 -8.89 15.84
N MET A 94 -3.27 -8.20 15.74
CA MET A 94 -2.85 -7.18 16.71
C MET A 94 -3.80 -5.96 16.69
N ALA A 95 -4.20 -5.49 15.51
CA ALA A 95 -5.12 -4.37 15.35
C ALA A 95 -6.53 -4.66 15.91
N ALA A 96 -7.00 -5.90 15.80
CA ALA A 96 -8.31 -6.30 16.30
C ALA A 96 -8.45 -6.20 17.83
N SER A 97 -7.33 -6.23 18.56
CA SER A 97 -7.30 -6.14 20.02
C SER A 97 -7.31 -4.71 20.59
N ASP A 98 -7.01 -3.72 19.73
CA ASP A 98 -6.87 -2.32 20.17
C ASP A 98 -7.39 -1.36 19.06
N PRO A 99 -8.48 -0.61 19.31
CA PRO A 99 -9.02 0.35 18.35
C PRO A 99 -8.02 1.43 17.91
N ALA A 100 -7.06 1.82 18.76
CA ALA A 100 -6.01 2.78 18.40
C ALA A 100 -5.05 2.25 17.33
N ARG A 101 -4.97 0.93 17.19
CA ARG A 101 -4.15 0.21 16.20
C ARG A 101 -4.95 -0.27 14.97
N ALA A 102 -6.25 0.11 14.87
CA ALA A 102 -7.16 -0.37 13.84
C ALA A 102 -6.83 0.21 12.47
N VAL A 103 -5.80 -0.33 11.82
CA VAL A 103 -5.35 0.03 10.47
C VAL A 103 -6.03 -0.82 9.41
N ALA A 104 -6.21 -0.25 8.21
CA ALA A 104 -6.56 -1.02 7.03
C ALA A 104 -5.32 -1.74 6.44
N THR A 105 -5.54 -2.87 5.76
CA THR A 105 -4.47 -3.62 5.11
C THR A 105 -4.77 -3.90 3.64
N SER A 106 -3.72 -4.17 2.86
CA SER A 106 -3.84 -4.75 1.53
C SER A 106 -3.94 -6.28 1.58
N LEU A 107 -4.14 -6.92 0.41
CA LEU A 107 -3.91 -8.35 0.23
C LEU A 107 -2.41 -8.64 0.15
N GLY A 108 -1.97 -9.74 0.76
CA GLY A 108 -0.66 -10.34 0.51
C GLY A 108 -0.67 -11.23 -0.74
N THR A 109 0.49 -11.71 -1.16
CA THR A 109 0.66 -12.46 -2.42
C THR A 109 -0.26 -13.68 -2.51
N GLU A 110 -0.38 -14.47 -1.44
CA GLU A 110 -1.24 -15.67 -1.46
C GLU A 110 -2.72 -15.33 -1.67
N ALA A 111 -3.19 -14.23 -1.08
CA ALA A 111 -4.56 -13.77 -1.24
C ALA A 111 -4.79 -13.15 -2.62
N VAL A 112 -3.79 -12.47 -3.18
CA VAL A 112 -3.81 -11.98 -4.58
C VAL A 112 -3.92 -13.15 -5.56
N VAL A 113 -3.16 -14.23 -5.36
CA VAL A 113 -3.26 -15.45 -6.22
C VAL A 113 -4.67 -16.02 -6.19
N ARG A 114 -5.32 -16.07 -5.03
CA ARG A 114 -6.72 -16.49 -4.91
C ARG A 114 -7.68 -15.56 -5.65
N LEU A 115 -7.48 -14.24 -5.55
CA LEU A 115 -8.27 -13.25 -6.28
C LEU A 115 -8.10 -13.41 -7.80
N VAL A 116 -6.87 -13.60 -8.29
CA VAL A 116 -6.59 -13.88 -9.71
C VAL A 116 -7.30 -15.17 -10.14
N GLY A 117 -7.23 -16.22 -9.32
CA GLY A 117 -7.94 -17.50 -9.58
C GLY A 117 -9.45 -17.30 -9.70
N ALA A 118 -10.06 -16.56 -8.77
CA ALA A 118 -11.48 -16.22 -8.81
C ALA A 118 -11.86 -15.49 -10.10
N ALA A 119 -11.08 -14.45 -10.46
CA ALA A 119 -11.31 -13.66 -11.67
C ALA A 119 -11.17 -14.48 -12.96
N LYS A 120 -10.19 -15.37 -13.04
CA LYS A 120 -9.92 -16.16 -14.26
C LYS A 120 -10.85 -17.36 -14.41
N SER A 121 -11.31 -17.97 -13.31
CA SER A 121 -12.19 -19.15 -13.36
C SER A 121 -13.66 -18.81 -13.68
N ALA A 122 -14.08 -17.56 -13.55
CA ALA A 122 -15.48 -17.14 -13.64
C ALA A 122 -16.41 -17.88 -12.65
N THR A 123 -15.87 -18.38 -11.55
CA THR A 123 -16.62 -19.00 -10.45
C THR A 123 -17.06 -17.95 -9.44
N ASN A 124 -17.95 -18.32 -8.51
CA ASN A 124 -18.35 -17.41 -7.43
C ASN A 124 -17.10 -17.01 -6.60
N PRO A 125 -16.75 -15.72 -6.51
CA PRO A 125 -15.57 -15.25 -5.79
C PRO A 125 -15.55 -15.64 -4.31
N ALA A 126 -16.70 -15.81 -3.68
CA ALA A 126 -16.81 -16.23 -2.28
C ALA A 126 -16.17 -17.61 -1.99
N TRP A 127 -16.11 -18.49 -2.99
CA TRP A 127 -15.49 -19.83 -2.83
C TRP A 127 -13.97 -19.79 -2.71
N TRP A 128 -13.36 -18.66 -3.10
CA TRP A 128 -11.91 -18.51 -3.07
C TRP A 128 -11.37 -18.01 -1.74
N HIS A 129 -12.26 -17.69 -0.77
CA HIS A 129 -11.89 -17.21 0.57
C HIS A 129 -10.85 -16.07 0.54
N VAL A 130 -11.02 -15.14 -0.40
CA VAL A 130 -10.23 -13.91 -0.44
C VAL A 130 -10.66 -13.04 0.74
N PRO A 131 -9.75 -12.60 1.61
CA PRO A 131 -10.12 -11.72 2.71
C PRO A 131 -10.57 -10.36 2.19
N GLY A 132 -11.52 -9.74 2.89
CA GLY A 132 -12.12 -8.47 2.49
C GLY A 132 -12.33 -7.51 3.67
N PRO A 133 -13.20 -6.50 3.53
CA PRO A 133 -13.38 -5.43 4.51
C PRO A 133 -13.73 -5.91 5.93
N ARG A 134 -14.46 -7.01 6.05
CA ARG A 134 -14.80 -7.60 7.37
C ARG A 134 -13.56 -8.10 8.12
N GLN A 135 -12.47 -8.38 7.43
CA GLN A 135 -11.18 -8.76 7.98
C GLN A 135 -10.16 -7.60 7.99
N GLY A 136 -10.59 -6.36 7.74
CA GLY A 136 -9.72 -5.20 7.70
C GLY A 136 -8.90 -5.08 6.40
N VAL A 137 -9.26 -5.82 5.33
CA VAL A 137 -8.59 -5.73 4.03
C VAL A 137 -9.42 -4.87 3.10
N ILE A 138 -8.84 -3.81 2.55
CA ILE A 138 -9.56 -2.86 1.70
C ILE A 138 -8.99 -2.73 0.28
N ALA A 139 -7.81 -3.28 0.01
CA ALA A 139 -7.17 -3.11 -1.29
C ALA A 139 -6.40 -4.35 -1.76
N ALA A 140 -6.40 -4.55 -3.07
CA ALA A 140 -5.48 -5.42 -3.79
C ALA A 140 -4.42 -4.54 -4.47
N GLN A 141 -3.15 -4.66 -4.05
CA GLN A 141 -2.03 -3.94 -4.64
C GLN A 141 -1.22 -4.89 -5.51
N VAL A 142 -1.30 -4.74 -6.81
CA VAL A 142 -0.84 -5.74 -7.78
C VAL A 142 -0.04 -5.13 -8.93
N PRO A 143 0.90 -5.89 -9.55
CA PRO A 143 1.50 -5.48 -10.80
C PRO A 143 0.49 -5.61 -11.94
N MET A 144 0.65 -4.80 -12.99
CA MET A 144 -0.16 -4.92 -14.21
C MET A 144 0.01 -6.29 -14.88
N TYR A 145 1.24 -6.80 -14.86
CA TYR A 145 1.63 -8.09 -15.41
C TYR A 145 2.53 -8.85 -14.43
N GLN A 146 2.42 -10.17 -14.41
CA GLN A 146 3.32 -11.08 -13.72
C GLN A 146 3.93 -12.04 -14.76
N GLY A 147 5.14 -11.73 -15.22
CA GLY A 147 5.71 -12.41 -16.38
C GLY A 147 4.79 -12.25 -17.61
N PRO A 148 4.41 -13.33 -18.31
CA PRO A 148 3.51 -13.25 -19.47
C PRO A 148 2.03 -13.09 -19.09
N ILE A 149 1.69 -13.18 -17.80
CA ILE A 149 0.30 -13.16 -17.34
C ILE A 149 -0.14 -11.72 -17.11
N ARG A 150 -1.20 -11.30 -17.81
CA ARG A 150 -1.91 -10.06 -17.50
C ARG A 150 -2.73 -10.28 -16.22
N VAL A 151 -2.32 -9.60 -15.13
CA VAL A 151 -2.98 -9.68 -13.83
C VAL A 151 -4.23 -8.81 -13.84
N VAL A 152 -4.07 -7.56 -14.24
CA VAL A 152 -5.14 -6.55 -14.21
C VAL A 152 -5.86 -6.48 -15.55
N ASP A 153 -7.12 -6.89 -15.53
CA ASP A 153 -8.09 -6.76 -16.61
C ASP A 153 -9.48 -6.42 -16.01
N GLU A 154 -10.46 -6.15 -16.86
CA GLU A 154 -11.83 -5.80 -16.44
C GLU A 154 -12.44 -6.83 -15.47
N ARG A 155 -12.18 -8.13 -15.69
CA ARG A 155 -12.71 -9.21 -14.83
C ARG A 155 -12.03 -9.22 -13.46
N PHE A 156 -10.73 -8.96 -13.42
CA PHE A 156 -9.99 -8.85 -12.15
C PHE A 156 -10.53 -7.69 -11.31
N VAL A 157 -10.67 -6.51 -11.93
CA VAL A 157 -11.19 -5.31 -11.25
C VAL A 157 -12.62 -5.54 -10.78
N ALA A 158 -13.52 -6.03 -11.65
CA ALA A 158 -14.91 -6.33 -11.28
C ALA A 158 -15.01 -7.36 -10.14
N THR A 159 -14.13 -8.38 -10.15
CA THR A 159 -14.09 -9.39 -9.08
C THR A 159 -13.63 -8.78 -7.75
N ALA A 160 -12.59 -7.95 -7.77
CA ALA A 160 -12.10 -7.24 -6.58
C ALA A 160 -13.20 -6.32 -6.01
N HIS A 161 -13.86 -5.54 -6.86
CA HIS A 161 -14.94 -4.64 -6.46
C HIS A 161 -16.14 -5.41 -5.87
N THR A 162 -16.51 -6.58 -6.43
CA THR A 162 -17.56 -7.45 -5.85
C THR A 162 -17.21 -7.90 -4.43
N LEU A 163 -15.92 -8.02 -4.11
CA LEU A 163 -15.42 -8.36 -2.78
C LEU A 163 -15.21 -7.13 -1.87
N GLY A 164 -15.51 -5.94 -2.36
CA GLY A 164 -15.31 -4.67 -1.64
C GLY A 164 -13.84 -4.22 -1.56
N LEU A 165 -13.01 -4.67 -2.49
CA LEU A 165 -11.59 -4.35 -2.53
C LEU A 165 -11.30 -3.31 -3.61
N ALA A 166 -10.60 -2.23 -3.25
CA ALA A 166 -10.00 -1.33 -4.22
C ALA A 166 -8.81 -2.00 -4.93
N VAL A 167 -8.56 -1.62 -6.18
CA VAL A 167 -7.42 -2.12 -6.98
C VAL A 167 -6.39 -1.01 -7.18
N HIS A 168 -5.22 -1.18 -6.59
CA HIS A 168 -4.07 -0.29 -6.80
C HIS A 168 -3.01 -1.00 -7.63
N VAL A 169 -2.51 -0.34 -8.68
CA VAL A 169 -1.58 -0.99 -9.63
C VAL A 169 -0.22 -0.30 -9.61
N TRP A 170 0.85 -1.10 -9.48
CA TRP A 170 2.25 -0.67 -9.42
C TRP A 170 3.12 -1.39 -10.49
N THR A 171 4.25 -0.86 -10.89
CA THR A 171 4.68 0.53 -10.82
C THR A 171 4.43 1.16 -12.18
N ILE A 172 3.59 2.18 -12.24
CA ILE A 172 3.05 2.71 -13.49
C ILE A 172 3.64 4.08 -13.79
N ASN A 173 4.44 4.16 -14.84
CA ASN A 173 5.22 5.34 -15.19
C ASN A 173 4.95 5.89 -16.59
N THR A 174 4.07 5.24 -17.39
CA THR A 174 3.78 5.63 -18.77
C THR A 174 2.32 6.04 -18.97
N VAL A 175 2.08 6.99 -19.89
CA VAL A 175 0.73 7.42 -20.25
C VAL A 175 -0.11 6.26 -20.80
N ALA A 176 0.50 5.40 -21.62
CA ALA A 176 -0.21 4.27 -22.22
C ALA A 176 -0.75 3.30 -21.16
N ASP A 177 0.02 3.01 -20.11
CA ASP A 177 -0.41 2.13 -19.04
C ASP A 177 -1.45 2.82 -18.13
N ILE A 178 -1.28 4.13 -17.85
CA ILE A 178 -2.29 4.90 -17.11
C ILE A 178 -3.65 4.82 -17.83
N LEU A 179 -3.69 5.10 -19.15
CA LEU A 179 -4.94 5.06 -19.91
C LEU A 179 -5.59 3.67 -19.90
N ARG A 180 -4.81 2.61 -20.10
CA ARG A 180 -5.31 1.23 -20.02
C ARG A 180 -5.89 0.87 -18.66
N LEU A 181 -5.28 1.36 -17.58
CA LEU A 181 -5.77 1.10 -16.23
C LEU A 181 -7.03 1.89 -15.92
N LEU A 182 -7.13 3.13 -16.39
CA LEU A 182 -8.35 3.93 -16.28
C LEU A 182 -9.54 3.29 -17.05
N GLU A 183 -9.27 2.72 -18.24
CA GLU A 183 -10.28 2.00 -19.02
C GLU A 183 -10.85 0.78 -18.29
N VAL A 184 -10.03 0.03 -17.54
CA VAL A 184 -10.49 -1.14 -16.78
C VAL A 184 -11.00 -0.78 -15.39
N GLY A 185 -10.96 0.49 -15.00
CA GLY A 185 -11.60 1.01 -13.78
C GLY A 185 -10.83 0.74 -12.49
N VAL A 186 -9.49 0.80 -12.51
CA VAL A 186 -8.68 0.71 -11.27
C VAL A 186 -8.91 1.93 -10.37
N ASP A 187 -8.73 1.75 -9.07
CA ASP A 187 -8.97 2.77 -8.06
C ASP A 187 -7.73 3.60 -7.72
N GLY A 188 -6.54 3.04 -7.95
CA GLY A 188 -5.29 3.72 -7.60
C GLY A 188 -4.11 3.33 -8.49
N ILE A 189 -3.22 4.28 -8.67
CA ILE A 189 -1.96 4.13 -9.40
C ILE A 189 -0.80 4.42 -8.47
N ILE A 190 0.12 3.45 -8.34
CA ILE A 190 1.39 3.60 -7.64
C ILE A 190 2.48 3.83 -8.67
N THR A 191 3.22 4.94 -8.53
CA THR A 191 4.16 5.45 -9.55
C THR A 191 5.40 6.06 -8.93
N ASP A 192 6.53 5.99 -9.64
CA ASP A 192 7.76 6.75 -9.33
C ASP A 192 7.69 8.21 -9.80
N ARG A 193 6.61 8.60 -10.50
CA ARG A 193 6.44 9.93 -11.11
C ARG A 193 5.16 10.62 -10.60
N PRO A 194 5.01 10.84 -9.28
CA PRO A 194 3.73 11.27 -8.69
C PRO A 194 3.25 12.63 -9.22
N ALA A 195 4.13 13.60 -9.39
CA ALA A 195 3.77 14.91 -9.94
C ALA A 195 3.22 14.79 -11.37
N PHE A 196 3.90 14.01 -12.22
CA PHE A 196 3.47 13.77 -13.60
C PHE A 196 2.10 13.09 -13.67
N VAL A 197 1.88 12.03 -12.88
CA VAL A 197 0.60 11.30 -12.88
C VAL A 197 -0.52 12.17 -12.32
N ARG A 198 -0.28 12.91 -11.24
CA ARG A 198 -1.23 13.88 -10.70
C ARG A 198 -1.67 14.90 -11.76
N ASP A 199 -0.70 15.57 -12.40
CA ASP A 199 -0.98 16.60 -13.39
C ASP A 199 -1.70 16.03 -14.63
N PHE A 200 -1.37 14.81 -15.02
CA PHE A 200 -2.03 14.08 -16.10
C PHE A 200 -3.51 13.78 -15.79
N LEU A 201 -3.81 13.36 -14.55
CA LEU A 201 -5.17 13.07 -14.10
C LEU A 201 -5.97 14.36 -13.89
N ASP A 202 -5.36 15.40 -13.32
CA ASP A 202 -5.99 16.70 -13.08
C ASP A 202 -6.44 17.37 -14.38
N GLN A 203 -5.61 17.39 -15.42
CA GLN A 203 -5.95 17.90 -16.77
C GLN A 203 -7.14 17.19 -17.41
N ARG A 204 -7.51 16.01 -16.90
CA ARG A 204 -8.67 15.21 -17.36
C ARG A 204 -9.86 15.25 -16.42
N GLY A 205 -9.76 16.03 -15.33
CA GLY A 205 -10.79 16.06 -14.30
C GLY A 205 -10.95 14.74 -13.54
N LEU A 206 -9.91 13.90 -13.55
CA LEU A 206 -9.89 12.58 -12.89
C LEU A 206 -9.11 12.58 -11.57
N TRP A 207 -8.41 13.67 -11.26
CA TRP A 207 -7.77 13.84 -9.96
C TRP A 207 -8.79 14.27 -8.92
N THR A 208 -9.04 13.41 -7.94
CA THR A 208 -9.84 13.76 -6.76
C THR A 208 -8.94 13.80 -5.54
N GLN A 209 -8.92 14.93 -4.85
CA GLN A 209 -8.22 15.01 -3.58
C GLN A 209 -8.98 14.16 -2.56
N PRO A 210 -8.33 13.21 -1.87
CA PRO A 210 -9.01 12.46 -0.82
C PRO A 210 -9.50 13.43 0.28
N PRO A 211 -10.64 13.15 0.94
CA PRO A 211 -11.09 13.97 2.06
C PRO A 211 -10.01 13.98 3.15
N ALA A 212 -9.90 15.11 3.86
CA ALA A 212 -8.93 15.22 4.95
C ALA A 212 -9.13 14.10 5.99
N PRO A 213 -8.04 13.46 6.48
CA PRO A 213 -8.13 12.44 7.52
C PRO A 213 -8.87 12.98 8.76
N GLY A 214 -9.82 12.20 9.27
CA GLY A 214 -10.62 12.57 10.46
C GLY A 214 -12.07 12.96 10.19
N VAL A 215 -12.49 13.13 8.95
CA VAL A 215 -13.88 13.33 8.57
C VAL A 215 -14.44 12.02 7.99
N GLY A 216 -14.76 11.06 8.87
CA GLY A 216 -15.66 9.94 8.58
C GLY A 216 -15.26 9.00 7.40
N ALA A 217 -14.00 8.90 7.04
CA ALA A 217 -13.59 8.19 5.86
C ALA A 217 -13.05 6.77 6.16
N HIS A 218 -13.96 5.85 6.47
CA HIS A 218 -13.83 4.54 5.84
C HIS A 218 -14.37 4.69 4.41
N PRO A 219 -13.68 4.23 3.37
CA PRO A 219 -14.27 4.15 2.05
C PRO A 219 -15.52 3.28 2.16
N MET A 220 -16.68 3.92 2.08
CA MET A 220 -17.95 3.22 2.02
C MET A 220 -17.96 2.35 0.77
N PRO A 221 -18.41 1.09 0.83
CA PRO A 221 -18.69 0.33 -0.37
C PRO A 221 -19.65 1.15 -1.22
N ARG A 222 -19.34 1.33 -2.48
CA ARG A 222 -20.26 1.91 -3.46
C ARG A 222 -21.43 0.95 -3.61
N ASP A 223 -22.64 1.43 -3.35
CA ASP A 223 -23.90 0.71 -3.60
C ASP A 223 -24.03 0.32 -5.08
#